data_72d249b99bc62a1e5bf9269bc691802e
#
_entry.id   72d249b99bc62a1e5bf9269bc691802e
#
_cell.length_a   1.000
_cell.length_b   1.000
_cell.length_c   1.000
_cell.angle_alpha   90.00
_cell.angle_beta   90.00
_cell.angle_gamma   90.00
#
_symmetry.space_group_name_H-M   'P 1'
#
loop_
_entity.id
_entity.type
_entity.pdbx_description
1 polymer ?
#
loop_
_entity_poly.entity_id
_entity_poly.type
_entity_poly.pdbx_seq_one_letter_code
_entity_poly.pdbx_strand_id
1 'polypeptide(L)'
;MDVSIGFSNYDEDYKRNMNDTSIEVFSNYGSWDDAFREFPHSPIYIGMNYCDSDNDVDVISAGMTLEELNTLVDKLTELRNYLNERYGSKMLGEGE
;
A
#
# COMPACT_ATOMS: atom_id res chain seq x y z
N MET A 1 -13.82 5.20 -6.70
CA MET A 1 -13.43 3.95 -6.05
C MET A 1 -12.06 4.10 -5.43
N ASP A 2 -11.97 3.86 -4.15
CA ASP A 2 -10.71 3.94 -3.43
C ASP A 2 -10.27 2.53 -3.06
N VAL A 3 -8.96 2.36 -2.88
CA VAL A 3 -8.40 1.07 -2.48
C VAL A 3 -7.75 1.23 -1.11
N SER A 4 -8.02 0.30 -0.23
CA SER A 4 -7.40 0.28 1.09
C SER A 4 -7.08 -1.17 1.46
N ILE A 5 -5.85 -1.40 1.87
CA ILE A 5 -5.39 -2.73 2.25
C ILE A 5 -4.71 -2.63 3.60
N GLY A 6 -5.21 -3.38 4.56
CA GLY A 6 -4.57 -3.49 5.86
C GLY A 6 -3.53 -4.60 5.88
N PHE A 7 -2.49 -4.40 6.63
CA PHE A 7 -1.42 -5.37 6.75
C PHE A 7 -1.29 -5.84 8.19
N SER A 8 -0.93 -7.09 8.34
CA SER A 8 -0.52 -7.62 9.62
C SER A 8 0.92 -7.18 9.84
N ASN A 9 1.15 -6.46 10.91
CA ASN A 9 2.48 -5.97 11.27
C ASN A 9 2.84 -6.57 12.63
N TYR A 10 3.58 -7.69 12.59
CA TYR A 10 3.92 -8.43 13.82
C TYR A 10 5.03 -7.72 14.57
N ASP A 11 4.78 -7.43 15.83
CA ASP A 11 5.76 -6.79 16.69
C ASP A 11 6.44 -7.85 17.56
N GLU A 12 7.74 -8.04 17.35
CA GLU A 12 8.52 -9.05 18.08
C GLU A 12 8.59 -8.75 19.58
N ASP A 13 8.63 -7.48 19.94
CA ASP A 13 8.74 -7.10 21.35
C ASP A 13 7.47 -7.40 22.12
N TYR A 14 6.32 -7.19 21.48
CA TYR A 14 5.03 -7.40 22.12
C TYR A 14 4.40 -8.74 21.77
N LYS A 15 5.03 -9.50 20.85
CA LYS A 15 4.54 -10.82 20.44
C LYS A 15 3.11 -10.79 19.95
N ARG A 16 2.78 -9.77 19.18
CA ARG A 16 1.42 -9.60 18.65
C ARG A 16 1.44 -8.86 17.32
N ASN A 17 0.35 -8.97 16.59
CA ASN A 17 0.16 -8.20 15.37
C ASN A 17 -0.32 -6.78 15.71
N MET A 18 0.29 -5.82 15.06
CA MET A 18 -0.13 -4.43 15.12
C MET A 18 -1.03 -4.21 13.90
N ASN A 19 -2.31 -4.02 14.11
CA ASN A 19 -3.31 -4.09 13.04
C ASN A 19 -3.58 -2.77 12.33
N ASP A 20 -2.81 -1.74 12.64
CA ASP A 20 -3.14 -0.40 12.16
C ASP A 20 -2.26 0.07 11.00
N THR A 21 -1.54 -0.86 10.38
CA THR A 21 -0.74 -0.54 9.20
C THR A 21 -1.58 -0.79 7.96
N SER A 22 -1.62 0.18 7.07
CA SER A 22 -2.39 0.05 5.84
C SER A 22 -1.77 0.86 4.72
N ILE A 23 -2.09 0.47 3.48
CA ILE A 23 -1.81 1.27 2.30
C ILE A 23 -3.16 1.63 1.68
N GLU A 24 -3.29 2.88 1.28
CA GLU A 24 -4.50 3.38 0.65
C GLU A 24 -4.15 4.09 -0.65
N VAL A 25 -5.01 3.93 -1.65
CA VAL A 25 -4.91 4.68 -2.90
C VAL A 25 -6.24 5.37 -3.11
N PHE A 26 -6.21 6.68 -3.23
CA PHE A 26 -7.42 7.47 -3.29
C PHE A 26 -7.23 8.70 -4.15
N SER A 27 -8.35 9.38 -4.46
CA SER A 27 -8.30 10.59 -5.25
C SER A 27 -7.73 11.75 -4.44
N ASN A 28 -6.90 12.55 -5.08
CA ASN A 28 -6.28 13.69 -4.43
C ASN A 28 -7.30 14.78 -4.05
N TYR A 29 -8.47 14.77 -4.66
CA TYR A 29 -9.46 15.82 -4.43
C TYR A 29 -10.84 15.33 -4.80
N GLY A 30 -11.74 15.31 -3.81
CA GLY A 30 -13.13 14.96 -4.08
C GLY A 30 -13.31 13.65 -4.82
N SER A 31 -13.94 13.73 -5.98
CA SER A 31 -14.12 12.56 -6.84
C SER A 31 -12.89 12.37 -7.73
N TRP A 32 -12.82 11.19 -8.39
CA TRP A 32 -11.76 10.95 -9.36
C TRP A 32 -11.79 11.97 -10.51
N ASP A 33 -12.98 12.30 -10.99
CA ASP A 33 -13.10 13.30 -12.06
C ASP A 33 -12.56 14.65 -11.61
N ASP A 34 -12.88 15.06 -10.40
CA ASP A 34 -12.40 16.33 -9.86
C ASP A 34 -10.87 16.32 -9.69
N ALA A 35 -10.32 15.21 -9.21
CA ALA A 35 -8.88 15.10 -9.01
C ALA A 35 -8.13 15.22 -10.31
N PHE A 36 -8.59 14.54 -11.35
CA PHE A 36 -7.93 14.61 -12.66
C PHE A 36 -8.08 15.98 -13.32
N ARG A 37 -9.14 16.70 -13.02
CA ARG A 37 -9.34 18.04 -13.53
C ARG A 37 -8.54 19.10 -12.78
N GLU A 38 -8.55 19.01 -11.44
CA GLU A 38 -7.96 20.05 -10.60
C GLU A 38 -6.48 19.85 -10.33
N PHE A 39 -6.04 18.59 -10.33
CA PHE A 39 -4.64 18.25 -10.02
C PHE A 39 -4.08 17.31 -11.08
N PRO A 40 -3.96 17.78 -12.34
CA PRO A 40 -3.56 16.88 -13.43
C PRO A 40 -2.17 16.29 -13.29
N HIS A 41 -1.31 16.90 -12.49
CA HIS A 41 0.06 16.39 -12.28
C HIS A 41 0.16 15.42 -11.12
N SER A 42 -0.86 15.32 -10.29
CA SER A 42 -0.86 14.41 -9.15
C SER A 42 -2.27 14.08 -8.70
N PRO A 43 -3.10 13.52 -9.60
CA PRO A 43 -4.50 13.26 -9.26
C PRO A 43 -4.70 12.06 -8.32
N ILE A 44 -3.71 11.21 -8.21
CA ILE A 44 -3.80 9.97 -7.45
C ILE A 44 -2.90 10.09 -6.24
N TYR A 45 -3.44 9.83 -5.05
CA TYR A 45 -2.63 9.77 -3.84
C TYR A 45 -2.48 8.33 -3.39
N ILE A 46 -1.27 7.99 -2.98
CA ILE A 46 -1.01 6.74 -2.28
C ILE A 46 -0.48 7.11 -0.91
N GLY A 47 -1.01 6.49 0.11
CA GLY A 47 -0.62 6.76 1.48
C GLY A 47 -0.36 5.49 2.25
N MET A 48 0.56 5.55 3.18
CA MET A 48 0.84 4.45 4.08
C MET A 48 0.65 4.94 5.51
N ASN A 49 -0.17 4.22 6.27
CA ASN A 49 -0.38 4.49 7.68
C ASN A 49 0.36 3.41 8.47
N TYR A 50 1.07 3.83 9.48
CA TYR A 50 1.81 2.92 10.34
C TYR A 50 1.54 3.28 11.78
N CYS A 51 1.21 2.29 12.59
CA CYS A 51 1.00 2.48 14.02
C CYS A 51 2.07 1.68 14.77
N ASP A 52 2.85 2.37 15.57
CA ASP A 52 3.91 1.71 16.32
C ASP A 52 3.39 1.19 17.67
N SER A 53 4.30 0.64 18.47
CA SER A 53 3.94 0.03 19.75
C SER A 53 3.39 1.03 20.78
N ASP A 54 3.63 2.31 20.56
CA ASP A 54 3.13 3.37 21.44
C ASP A 54 1.84 3.98 20.93
N ASN A 55 1.28 3.41 19.86
CA ASN A 55 0.07 3.89 19.19
C ASN A 55 0.27 5.24 18.49
N ASP A 56 1.49 5.63 18.25
CA ASP A 56 1.76 6.78 17.41
C ASP A 56 1.55 6.38 15.95
N VAL A 57 0.89 7.25 15.21
CA VAL A 57 0.58 6.96 13.80
C VAL A 57 1.42 7.84 12.91
N ASP A 58 2.22 7.21 12.08
CA ASP A 58 2.99 7.90 11.05
C ASP A 58 2.28 7.72 9.72
N VAL A 59 2.15 8.82 8.98
CA VAL A 59 1.51 8.82 7.67
C VAL A 59 2.50 9.35 6.66
N ILE A 60 2.73 8.55 5.62
CA ILE A 60 3.54 8.96 4.47
C ILE A 60 2.64 8.91 3.26
N SER A 61 2.58 10.01 2.52
CA SER A 61 1.74 10.04 1.33
C SER A 61 2.43 10.80 0.20
N ALA A 62 2.05 10.47 -1.01
CA ALA A 62 2.59 11.11 -2.21
C ALA A 62 1.54 11.09 -3.31
N GLY A 63 1.59 12.14 -4.14
CA GLY A 63 0.74 12.20 -5.32
C GLY A 63 1.45 11.62 -6.52
N MET A 64 0.69 11.09 -7.46
CA MET A 64 1.26 10.51 -8.68
C MET A 64 0.32 10.69 -9.86
N THR A 65 0.90 10.55 -11.05
CA THR A 65 0.13 10.54 -12.29
C THR A 65 -0.39 9.13 -12.56
N LEU A 66 -1.34 9.03 -13.49
CA LEU A 66 -1.83 7.72 -13.91
C LEU A 66 -0.72 6.86 -14.51
N GLU A 67 0.19 7.50 -15.26
CA GLU A 67 1.31 6.78 -15.86
C GLU A 67 2.22 6.20 -14.77
N GLU A 68 2.46 6.98 -13.73
CA GLU A 68 3.26 6.50 -12.60
C GLU A 68 2.58 5.36 -11.86
N LEU A 69 1.26 5.44 -11.70
CA LEU A 69 0.51 4.34 -11.11
C LEU A 69 0.63 3.07 -11.95
N ASN A 70 0.51 3.21 -13.27
CA ASN A 70 0.65 2.05 -14.16
C ASN A 70 2.04 1.43 -14.02
N THR A 71 3.08 2.26 -13.96
CA THR A 71 4.44 1.77 -13.77
C THR A 71 4.60 1.06 -12.44
N LEU A 72 4.02 1.62 -11.37
CA LEU A 72 4.08 0.99 -10.05
C LEU A 72 3.41 -0.39 -10.06
N VAL A 73 2.23 -0.49 -10.68
CA VAL A 73 1.52 -1.76 -10.78
C VAL A 73 2.35 -2.80 -11.55
N ASP A 74 2.96 -2.38 -12.66
CA ASP A 74 3.80 -3.28 -13.45
C ASP A 74 4.99 -3.78 -12.65
N LYS A 75 5.66 -2.89 -11.93
CA LYS A 75 6.82 -3.26 -11.14
C LYS A 75 6.46 -4.16 -9.97
N LEU A 76 5.35 -3.87 -9.31
CA LEU A 76 4.88 -4.73 -8.22
C LEU A 76 4.46 -6.10 -8.73
N THR A 77 3.88 -6.15 -9.94
CA THR A 77 3.50 -7.42 -10.55
C THR A 77 4.74 -8.27 -10.84
N GLU A 78 5.80 -7.67 -11.36
CA GLU A 78 7.05 -8.37 -11.61
C GLU A 78 7.63 -8.92 -10.30
N LEU A 79 7.66 -8.10 -9.28
CA LEU A 79 8.17 -8.52 -7.97
C LEU A 79 7.33 -9.65 -7.39
N ARG A 80 6.01 -9.51 -7.44
CA ARG A 80 5.12 -10.54 -6.92
C ARG A 80 5.34 -11.87 -7.63
N ASN A 81 5.44 -11.85 -8.96
CA ASN A 81 5.65 -13.08 -9.71
C ASN A 81 6.98 -13.72 -9.37
N TYR A 82 8.02 -12.90 -9.24
CA TYR A 82 9.34 -13.39 -8.86
C TYR A 82 9.30 -14.08 -7.48
N LEU A 83 8.69 -13.43 -6.52
CA LEU A 83 8.63 -13.95 -5.15
C LEU A 83 7.77 -15.20 -5.06
N ASN A 84 6.64 -15.22 -5.76
CA ASN A 84 5.77 -16.40 -5.78
C ASN A 84 6.47 -17.60 -6.39
N GLU A 85 7.24 -17.38 -7.45
CA GLU A 85 7.95 -18.45 -8.10
C GLU A 85 9.01 -19.06 -7.19
N ARG A 86 9.71 -18.22 -6.44
CA ARG A 86 10.81 -18.68 -5.60
C ARG A 86 10.36 -19.13 -4.21
N TYR A 87 9.36 -18.49 -3.65
CA TYR A 87 9.01 -18.66 -2.24
C TYR A 87 7.54 -18.92 -2.00
N GLY A 88 6.73 -19.05 -3.02
CA GLY A 88 5.27 -19.09 -2.85
C GLY A 88 4.79 -20.10 -1.83
N SER A 89 5.26 -21.33 -1.92
CA SER A 89 4.82 -22.38 -1.00
C SER A 89 5.32 -22.14 0.42
N LYS A 90 6.49 -21.51 0.56
CA LYS A 90 7.03 -21.19 1.88
C LYS A 90 6.30 -20.01 2.51
N MET A 91 5.94 -19.04 1.69
CA MET A 91 5.24 -17.85 2.18
C MET A 91 3.84 -18.18 2.68
N LEU A 92 3.22 -19.19 2.12
CA LEU A 92 1.90 -19.60 2.56
C LEU A 92 1.93 -20.46 3.81
N GLY A 93 3.11 -20.83 4.26
CA GLY A 93 3.25 -21.57 5.50
C GLY A 93 2.96 -23.04 5.42
N GLU A 94 2.58 -23.54 4.26
CA GLU A 94 2.27 -24.95 4.13
C GLU A 94 3.48 -25.81 3.86
N GLY A 95 4.58 -25.20 3.54
CA GLY A 95 5.78 -25.92 3.19
C GLY A 95 6.47 -26.58 4.36
N GLU A 96 6.07 -26.21 5.54
CA GLU A 96 6.71 -26.77 6.70
C GLU A 96 6.02 -27.94 7.28
#